data_cb81af3863c159833885df884c8ccd65
#
_entry.id   cb81af3863c159833885df884c8ccd65
#
_cell.length_a   1.000
_cell.length_b   1.000
_cell.length_c   1.000
_cell.angle_alpha   90.00
_cell.angle_beta   90.00
_cell.angle_gamma   90.00
#
_symmetry.space_group_name_H-M   'P 1'
#
loop_
_entity.id
_entity.type
_entity.pdbx_description
1 polymer ?
#
loop_
_entity_poly.entity_id
_entity_poly.type
_entity_poly.pdbx_seq_one_letter_code
_entity_poly.pdbx_strand_id
1 'polypeptide(L)' 'MPTVIVYWSPGRSQEQKQRVSQRIYAALVEDGGARPEDVLVIFQNIEAGDASRPGAAAKPAED' A
#
# COMPACT_ATOMS: atom_id res chain seq x y z
N MET A 1 -3.76 -14.27 -10.56
CA MET A 1 -3.52 -12.85 -10.79
C MET A 1 -3.52 -12.09 -9.47
N PRO A 2 -2.36 -11.89 -8.85
CA PRO A 2 -2.34 -11.29 -7.53
C PRO A 2 -2.57 -9.78 -7.57
N THR A 3 -3.37 -9.32 -6.64
CA THR A 3 -3.65 -7.90 -6.47
C THR A 3 -3.37 -7.51 -5.03
N VAL A 4 -2.56 -6.49 -4.83
CA VAL A 4 -2.25 -5.97 -3.51
C VAL A 4 -2.75 -4.55 -3.41
N ILE A 5 -3.51 -4.26 -2.37
CA ILE A 5 -4.00 -2.92 -2.13
C ILE A 5 -3.37 -2.43 -0.83
N VAL A 6 -2.67 -1.31 -0.93
CA VAL A 6 -2.04 -0.71 0.23
C VAL A 6 -2.86 0.51 0.64
N TYR A 7 -3.47 0.43 1.81
CA TYR A 7 -4.18 1.56 2.41
C TYR A 7 -3.24 2.25 3.38
N TRP A 8 -2.98 3.49 3.15
CA TRP A 8 -2.13 4.26 4.06
C TRP A 8 -2.50 5.74 4.01
N SER A 9 -1.96 6.49 4.94
CA SER A 9 -2.21 7.92 4.97
C SER A 9 -1.50 8.62 3.81
N PRO A 10 -2.02 9.76 3.35
CA PRO A 10 -1.41 10.49 2.23
C PRO A 10 -0.06 11.09 2.62
N GLY A 11 0.66 11.55 1.63
CA GLY A 11 1.90 12.27 1.86
C GLY A 11 3.14 11.64 1.27
N ARG A 12 3.04 10.45 0.70
CA ARG A 12 4.20 9.81 0.10
C ARG A 12 4.42 10.31 -1.31
N SER A 13 5.70 10.42 -1.68
CA SER A 13 6.06 10.81 -3.03
C SER A 13 5.84 9.66 -4.00
N GLN A 14 5.83 9.97 -5.29
CA GLN A 14 5.75 8.93 -6.31
C GLN A 14 6.95 7.99 -6.24
N GLU A 15 8.12 8.53 -5.93
CA GLU A 15 9.32 7.71 -5.80
C GLU A 15 9.19 6.69 -4.67
N GLN A 16 8.64 7.10 -3.54
CA GLN A 16 8.41 6.18 -2.43
C GLN A 16 7.44 5.08 -2.81
N LYS A 17 6.36 5.45 -3.50
CA LYS A 17 5.38 4.45 -3.95
C LYS A 17 6.00 3.46 -4.93
N GLN A 18 6.85 3.95 -5.84
CA GLN A 18 7.51 3.07 -6.78
C GLN A 18 8.44 2.07 -6.09
N ARG A 19 9.18 2.53 -5.09
CA ARG A 19 10.07 1.64 -4.35
C ARG A 19 9.29 0.56 -3.62
N VAL A 20 8.21 0.95 -2.97
CA VAL A 20 7.39 -0.02 -2.25
C VAL A 20 6.78 -1.02 -3.22
N SER A 21 6.24 -0.55 -4.34
CA SER A 21 5.63 -1.45 -5.31
C SER A 21 6.65 -2.42 -5.90
N GLN A 22 7.88 -1.96 -6.16
CA GLN A 22 8.91 -2.85 -6.69
C GLN A 22 9.25 -3.97 -5.73
N ARG A 23 9.29 -3.69 -4.45
CA ARG A 23 9.56 -4.71 -3.44
C ARG A 23 8.41 -5.69 -3.31
N ILE A 24 7.17 -5.18 -3.42
CA ILE A 24 6.00 -6.05 -3.41
C ILE A 24 6.00 -6.96 -4.64
N TYR A 25 6.30 -6.40 -5.81
CA TYR A 25 6.41 -7.19 -7.04
C TYR A 25 7.43 -8.31 -6.87
N ALA A 26 8.61 -7.97 -6.36
CA ALA A 26 9.66 -8.95 -6.20
C ALA A 26 9.22 -10.10 -5.29
N ALA A 27 8.56 -9.77 -4.20
CA ALA A 27 8.09 -10.80 -3.27
C ALA A 27 7.06 -11.72 -3.92
N LEU A 28 6.12 -11.15 -4.65
CA LEU A 28 5.07 -11.95 -5.29
C LEU A 28 5.62 -12.80 -6.41
N VAL A 29 6.57 -12.28 -7.16
CA VAL A 29 7.17 -13.02 -8.27
C VAL A 29 8.13 -14.09 -7.76
N GLU A 30 9.05 -13.69 -6.87
CA GLU A 30 10.12 -14.60 -6.46
C GLU A 30 9.64 -15.64 -5.46
N ASP A 31 8.85 -15.24 -4.49
CA ASP A 31 8.38 -16.16 -3.47
C ASP A 31 7.00 -16.72 -3.77
N GLY A 32 6.17 -15.96 -4.44
CA GLY A 32 4.81 -16.36 -4.70
C GLY A 32 4.60 -17.04 -6.05
N GLY A 33 5.60 -17.02 -6.91
CA GLY A 33 5.48 -17.67 -8.21
C GLY A 33 4.60 -16.94 -9.21
N ALA A 34 4.27 -15.68 -8.96
CA ALA A 34 3.44 -14.92 -9.88
C ALA A 34 4.25 -14.44 -11.08
N ARG A 35 3.58 -14.28 -12.21
CA ARG A 35 4.21 -13.68 -13.37
C ARG A 35 4.18 -12.17 -13.21
N PRO A 36 5.27 -11.47 -13.56
CA PRO A 36 5.31 -10.01 -13.37
C PRO A 36 4.15 -9.27 -14.02
N GLU A 37 3.72 -9.70 -15.19
CA GLU A 37 2.64 -9.03 -15.90
C GLU A 37 1.27 -9.21 -15.26
N ASP A 38 1.16 -10.13 -14.31
CA ASP A 38 -0.12 -10.41 -13.65
C ASP A 38 -0.27 -9.69 -12.31
N VAL A 39 0.79 -9.06 -11.82
CA VAL A 39 0.77 -8.43 -10.50
C VAL A 39 0.24 -7.01 -10.60
N LEU A 40 -0.73 -6.69 -9.75
CA LEU A 40 -1.28 -5.34 -9.66
C LEU A 40 -1.12 -4.84 -8.23
N VAL A 41 -0.53 -3.67 -8.08
CA VAL A 41 -0.39 -3.01 -6.77
C VAL A 41 -1.10 -1.67 -6.83
N ILE A 42 -2.02 -1.45 -5.91
CA ILE A 42 -2.82 -0.24 -5.84
C ILE A 42 -2.54 0.45 -4.52
N PHE A 43 -2.32 1.75 -4.58
CA PHE A 43 -2.18 2.57 -3.37
C PHE A 43 -3.45 3.41 -3.22
N GLN A 44 -4.03 3.34 -2.03
CA GLN A 44 -5.26 4.04 -1.72
C GLN A 44 -5.01 4.92 -0.49
N ASN A 45 -5.16 6.22 -0.65
CA ASN A 45 -5.00 7.13 0.48
C ASN A 45 -6.18 7.01 1.43
N ILE A 46 -5.90 7.04 2.73
CA ILE A 46 -6.92 7.09 3.77
C ILE A 46 -6.75 8.42 4.50
N GLU A 47 -7.76 9.28 4.37
CA GLU A 47 -7.75 10.55 5.08
C GLU A 47 -8.07 10.32 6.55
N ALA A 48 -7.59 11.21 7.41
CA ALA A 48 -7.76 11.04 8.86
C ALA A 48 -9.21 10.88 9.28
N GLY A 49 -10.12 11.57 8.58
CA GLY A 49 -11.54 11.51 8.90
C GLY A 49 -12.25 10.28 8.38
N ASP A 50 -11.58 9.48 7.54
CA ASP A 50 -12.21 8.33 6.89
C ASP A 50 -11.88 7.01 7.56
N ALA A 51 -11.11 7.06 8.65
CA ALA A 51 -10.74 5.85 9.38
C ALA A 51 -10.75 6.16 10.87
N SER A 52 -11.13 5.17 11.65
CA SER A 52 -11.09 5.31 13.10
C SER A 52 -10.69 3.98 13.70
N ARG A 53 -10.14 4.05 14.89
CA ARG A 53 -9.84 2.86 15.67
C ARG A 53 -10.03 3.19 17.14
N PRO A 54 -10.37 2.21 17.95
CA PRO A 54 -10.60 2.46 19.37
C PRO A 54 -9.37 3.07 20.03
N GLY A 55 -9.58 4.15 20.79
CA GLY A 55 -8.51 4.79 21.52
C GLY A 55 -7.64 5.72 20.73
N ALA A 56 -7.79 5.80 19.41
CA ALA A 56 -6.95 6.64 18.56
C ALA A 56 -7.75 7.41 17.53
N ALA A 57 -9.07 7.39 17.61
CA ALA A 57 -9.93 7.94 16.56
C ALA A 57 -9.73 9.43 16.36
N ALA A 58 -9.36 10.16 17.40
CA ALA A 58 -9.21 11.61 17.30
C ALA A 58 -7.86 12.06 16.79
N LYS A 59 -6.93 11.14 16.58
CA LYS A 59 -5.60 11.50 16.12
C LYS A 59 -5.54 11.59 14.60
N PRO A 60 -4.77 12.55 14.06
CA PRO A 60 -4.48 12.54 12.63
C PRO A 60 -3.77 11.25 12.27
N ALA A 61 -3.91 10.82 11.02
CA ALA A 61 -3.19 9.65 10.56
C ALA A 61 -1.69 9.94 10.58
N GLU A 62 -0.94 9.01 11.15
CA GLU A 62 0.51 9.11 11.20
C GLU A 62 1.11 7.86 10.60
N ASP A 63 2.25 8.01 9.99
CA ASP A 63 2.92 6.91 9.31
C ASP A 63 4.08 6.37 10.07
#